data_9a06ffe8bf5040329d6e7951fb5baad0
#
_entry.id   9a06ffe8bf5040329d6e7951fb5baad0
#
_cell.length_a   1.000
_cell.length_b   1.000
_cell.length_c   1.000
_cell.angle_alpha   90.00
_cell.angle_beta   90.00
_cell.angle_gamma   90.00
#
_symmetry.space_group_name_H-M   'P 1'
#
loop_
_entity.id
_entity.type
_entity.pdbx_description
1 polymer ?
#
loop_
_entity_poly.entity_id
_entity_poly.type
_entity_poly.pdbx_seq_one_letter_code
_entity_poly.pdbx_strand_id
1 'polypeptide(L)'
;MQWLTADGKPDQVASVVCMGSGRHTDPEHPHDDTTIMLCQLRSGRLAKVRLDMMSNRPHQMAWYSLQGTHGVYEASRIAGQRGNVWVGENRPDDHREWRPISEFDDMLPESWRRPAEEALRAGHGGGDYFVARDFVHAILTGDSPSIDIYAALDWTAAGLCSQVSIANGGVPIRVPDFRDPAQRPILLDAPMVDV
;
A
#
# COMPACT_ATOMS: atom_id res chain seq x y z
N MET A 1 0.01 1.50 5.05
CA MET A 1 -0.25 0.84 6.34
C MET A 1 0.36 1.60 7.51
N GLN A 2 1.59 2.12 7.41
CA GLN A 2 2.18 2.96 8.47
C GLN A 2 1.33 4.16 8.88
N TRP A 3 0.49 4.66 7.99
CA TRP A 3 -0.38 5.82 8.23
C TRP A 3 -1.75 5.46 8.81
N LEU A 4 -2.12 4.19 8.76
CA LEU A 4 -3.38 3.71 9.31
C LEU A 4 -3.17 3.35 10.78
N THR A 5 -2.96 4.36 11.62
CA THR A 5 -2.67 4.15 13.03
C THR A 5 -3.86 4.53 13.91
N ALA A 6 -4.09 3.77 14.97
CA ALA A 6 -5.04 4.16 16.01
C ALA A 6 -4.37 5.00 17.09
N ASP A 7 -3.15 4.61 17.48
CA ASP A 7 -2.43 5.14 18.65
C ASP A 7 -1.01 5.60 18.28
N GLY A 8 -0.83 6.11 17.05
CA GLY A 8 0.49 6.48 16.53
C GLY A 8 1.37 5.28 16.16
N LYS A 9 0.87 4.05 16.31
CA LYS A 9 1.57 2.82 15.90
C LYS A 9 1.02 2.31 14.56
N PRO A 10 1.85 1.74 13.69
CA PRO A 10 1.40 1.13 12.45
C PRO A 10 0.37 0.04 12.71
N ASP A 11 -0.70 0.04 11.92
CA ASP A 11 -1.72 -0.99 11.95
C ASP A 11 -1.32 -2.20 11.09
N GLN A 12 -1.92 -3.34 11.33
CA GLN A 12 -1.63 -4.60 10.64
C GLN A 12 -2.88 -5.17 10.00
N VAL A 13 -2.72 -5.85 8.87
CA VAL A 13 -3.82 -6.63 8.26
C VAL A 13 -4.05 -7.88 9.08
N ALA A 14 -5.28 -8.07 9.56
CA ALA A 14 -5.71 -9.25 10.28
C ALA A 14 -6.23 -10.35 9.36
N SER A 15 -6.97 -9.97 8.33
CA SER A 15 -7.50 -10.90 7.34
C SER A 15 -7.75 -10.22 6.01
N VAL A 16 -7.81 -11.02 4.95
CA VAL A 16 -8.11 -10.57 3.59
C VAL A 16 -9.20 -11.42 2.96
N VAL A 17 -10.00 -10.77 2.11
CA VAL A 17 -10.89 -11.41 1.15
C VAL A 17 -10.49 -10.88 -0.23
N CYS A 18 -10.32 -11.77 -1.20
CA CYS A 18 -9.93 -11.36 -2.54
C CYS A 18 -10.72 -12.11 -3.60
N MET A 19 -11.10 -11.41 -4.64
CA MET A 19 -11.69 -11.99 -5.85
C MET A 19 -10.89 -11.56 -7.07
N GLY A 20 -10.72 -12.48 -8.00
CA GLY A 20 -10.09 -12.25 -9.28
C GLY A 20 -11.10 -12.30 -10.43
N SER A 21 -10.82 -11.61 -11.51
CA SER A 21 -11.69 -11.56 -12.70
C SER A 21 -11.52 -12.75 -13.62
N GLY A 22 -10.49 -13.57 -13.43
CA GLY A 22 -10.03 -14.54 -14.42
C GLY A 22 -9.13 -13.89 -15.49
N ARG A 23 -8.74 -14.67 -16.49
CA ARG A 23 -7.80 -14.33 -17.56
C ARG A 23 -8.56 -14.17 -18.86
N HIS A 24 -8.88 -12.93 -19.23
CA HIS A 24 -9.69 -12.60 -20.40
C HIS A 24 -8.89 -11.86 -21.48
N THR A 25 -7.91 -11.06 -21.05
CA THR A 25 -7.09 -10.26 -21.98
C THR A 25 -5.97 -11.12 -22.58
N ASP A 26 -5.28 -11.89 -21.75
CA ASP A 26 -4.27 -12.85 -22.16
C ASP A 26 -4.49 -14.17 -21.38
N PRO A 27 -5.09 -15.19 -22.01
CA PRO A 27 -5.36 -16.47 -21.34
C PRO A 27 -4.13 -17.24 -20.91
N GLU A 28 -2.95 -16.96 -21.48
CA GLU A 28 -1.68 -17.59 -21.13
C GLU A 28 -0.98 -16.91 -19.95
N HIS A 29 -1.44 -15.69 -19.59
CA HIS A 29 -0.90 -15.00 -18.42
C HIS A 29 -1.24 -15.77 -17.13
N PRO A 30 -0.28 -15.97 -16.21
CA PRO A 30 -0.46 -16.84 -15.05
C PRO A 30 -1.45 -16.32 -14.00
N HIS A 31 -1.75 -15.02 -14.01
CA HIS A 31 -2.59 -14.36 -13.01
C HIS A 31 -3.85 -13.76 -13.62
N ASP A 32 -4.83 -13.47 -12.77
CA ASP A 32 -6.06 -12.78 -13.16
C ASP A 32 -5.76 -11.38 -13.71
N ASP A 33 -6.54 -10.91 -14.68
CA ASP A 33 -6.40 -9.57 -15.26
C ASP A 33 -6.55 -8.48 -14.21
N THR A 34 -7.53 -8.63 -13.33
CA THR A 34 -7.81 -7.70 -12.23
C THR A 34 -8.15 -8.48 -10.96
N THR A 35 -7.61 -8.02 -9.83
CA THR A 35 -8.01 -8.52 -8.51
C THR A 35 -8.48 -7.38 -7.62
N ILE A 36 -9.44 -7.67 -6.73
CA ILE A 36 -9.92 -6.75 -5.70
C ILE A 36 -9.82 -7.44 -4.36
N MET A 37 -8.97 -6.90 -3.49
CA MET A 37 -8.75 -7.38 -2.14
C MET A 37 -9.33 -6.39 -1.13
N LEU A 38 -10.10 -6.90 -0.18
CA LEU A 38 -10.54 -6.19 1.02
C LEU A 38 -9.72 -6.69 2.21
N CYS A 39 -9.11 -5.77 2.93
CA CYS A 39 -8.32 -6.06 4.12
C CYS A 39 -9.06 -5.58 5.36
N GLN A 40 -9.26 -6.46 6.34
CA GLN A 40 -9.65 -6.10 7.69
C GLN A 40 -8.38 -5.85 8.49
N LEU A 41 -8.23 -4.66 9.07
CA LEU A 41 -7.11 -4.32 9.93
C LEU A 41 -7.39 -4.73 11.38
N ARG A 42 -6.36 -4.90 12.19
CA ARG A 42 -6.50 -5.26 13.61
C ARG A 42 -7.26 -4.22 14.42
N SER A 43 -7.14 -2.95 14.05
CA SER A 43 -7.91 -1.85 14.65
C SER A 43 -9.39 -1.83 14.26
N GLY A 44 -9.83 -2.71 13.37
CA GLY A 44 -11.19 -2.71 12.80
C GLY A 44 -11.35 -1.85 11.54
N ARG A 45 -10.31 -1.11 11.10
CA ARG A 45 -10.33 -0.34 9.87
C ARG A 45 -10.30 -1.23 8.64
N LEU A 46 -10.65 -0.66 7.50
CA LEU A 46 -10.66 -1.36 6.22
C LEU A 46 -9.68 -0.73 5.24
N ALA A 47 -9.02 -1.58 4.46
CA ALA A 47 -8.31 -1.16 3.26
C ALA A 47 -8.81 -1.96 2.06
N LYS A 48 -8.89 -1.29 0.91
CA LYS A 48 -9.21 -1.91 -0.37
C LYS A 48 -8.01 -1.75 -1.31
N VAL A 49 -7.56 -2.85 -1.88
CA VAL A 49 -6.50 -2.86 -2.89
C VAL A 49 -7.08 -3.43 -4.18
N ARG A 50 -6.98 -2.67 -5.26
CA ARG A 50 -7.24 -3.16 -6.61
C ARG A 50 -5.92 -3.24 -7.35
N LEU A 51 -5.61 -4.41 -7.86
CA LEU A 51 -4.51 -4.61 -8.81
C LEU A 51 -5.12 -4.88 -10.19
N ASP A 52 -4.60 -4.18 -11.19
CA ASP A 52 -5.05 -4.30 -12.57
C ASP A 52 -3.83 -4.16 -13.48
N MET A 53 -3.38 -5.28 -14.00
CA MET A 53 -2.15 -5.37 -14.80
C MET A 53 -2.39 -5.44 -16.30
N MET A 54 -3.62 -5.77 -16.71
CA MET A 54 -3.92 -6.16 -18.09
C MET A 54 -4.91 -5.26 -18.83
N SER A 55 -5.56 -4.32 -18.12
CA SER A 55 -6.57 -3.45 -18.79
C SER A 55 -5.92 -2.50 -19.79
N ASN A 56 -6.55 -2.40 -20.97
CA ASN A 56 -6.17 -1.46 -22.02
C ASN A 56 -6.58 -0.04 -21.65
N ARG A 57 -5.69 0.70 -20.99
CA ARG A 57 -5.92 2.09 -20.57
C ARG A 57 -4.59 2.84 -20.46
N PRO A 58 -4.60 4.19 -20.43
CA PRO A 58 -3.40 4.95 -20.13
C PRO A 58 -2.78 4.45 -18.82
N HIS A 59 -1.47 4.25 -18.83
CA HIS A 59 -0.76 3.74 -17.67
C HIS A 59 -0.90 4.67 -16.46
N GLN A 60 -1.25 4.09 -15.32
CA GLN A 60 -1.25 4.78 -14.03
C GLN A 60 -0.76 3.79 -12.97
N MET A 61 0.41 4.04 -12.44
CA MET A 61 1.08 3.17 -11.47
C MET A 61 0.26 2.99 -10.19
N ALA A 62 -0.28 4.06 -9.67
CA ALA A 62 -0.99 4.02 -8.41
C ALA A 62 -2.09 5.09 -8.35
N TRP A 63 -3.18 4.74 -7.72
CA TRP A 63 -4.25 5.66 -7.37
C TRP A 63 -4.62 5.43 -5.90
N TYR A 64 -4.50 6.46 -5.09
CA TYR A 64 -4.74 6.39 -3.66
C TYR A 64 -5.97 7.20 -3.27
N SER A 65 -6.77 6.63 -2.39
CA SER A 65 -7.84 7.28 -1.65
C SER A 65 -7.64 7.00 -0.17
N LEU A 66 -7.58 8.03 0.64
CA LEU A 66 -7.40 7.94 2.09
C LEU A 66 -8.56 8.66 2.78
N GLN A 67 -9.31 7.93 3.59
CA GLN A 67 -10.41 8.46 4.38
C GLN A 67 -10.04 8.45 5.86
N GLY A 68 -9.94 9.62 6.46
CA GLY A 68 -9.72 9.81 7.89
C GLY A 68 -10.92 10.47 8.57
N THR A 69 -10.82 10.63 9.88
CA THR A 69 -11.84 11.33 10.70
C THR A 69 -11.78 12.86 10.55
N HIS A 70 -10.63 13.39 10.15
CA HIS A 70 -10.38 14.84 10.03
C HIS A 70 -9.95 15.25 8.62
N GLY A 71 -10.01 14.35 7.66
CA GLY A 71 -9.66 14.69 6.29
C GLY A 71 -9.76 13.51 5.34
N VAL A 72 -9.78 13.85 4.07
CA VAL A 72 -9.84 12.89 2.96
C VAL A 72 -8.82 13.31 1.92
N TYR A 73 -8.10 12.36 1.34
CA TYR A 73 -7.26 12.55 0.18
C TYR A 73 -7.74 11.68 -0.98
N GLU A 74 -7.85 12.28 -2.15
CA GLU A 74 -8.12 11.57 -3.40
C GLU A 74 -7.04 11.90 -4.43
N ALA A 75 -6.33 10.87 -4.90
CA ALA A 75 -5.40 11.02 -6.01
C ALA A 75 -6.15 11.35 -7.31
N SER A 76 -5.54 12.12 -8.21
CA SER A 76 -6.10 12.30 -9.54
C SER A 76 -6.06 11.00 -10.34
N ARG A 77 -7.11 10.75 -11.12
CA ARG A 77 -7.15 9.67 -12.11
C ARG A 77 -6.47 10.03 -13.43
N ILE A 78 -6.12 11.29 -13.59
CA ILE A 78 -5.49 11.80 -14.81
C ILE A 78 -3.99 11.90 -14.55
N ALA A 79 -3.20 11.23 -15.40
CA ALA A 79 -1.74 11.27 -15.30
C ALA A 79 -1.22 12.72 -15.38
N GLY A 80 -0.25 13.05 -14.53
CA GLY A 80 0.33 14.38 -14.44
C GLY A 80 -0.47 15.39 -13.61
N GLN A 81 -1.68 15.07 -13.18
CA GLN A 81 -2.44 15.89 -12.24
C GLN A 81 -2.21 15.43 -10.80
N ARG A 82 -2.13 16.39 -9.90
CA ARG A 82 -2.05 16.15 -8.46
C ARG A 82 -3.45 15.95 -7.89
N GLY A 83 -3.53 15.19 -6.79
CA GLY A 83 -4.79 14.92 -6.10
C GLY A 83 -5.33 16.10 -5.32
N ASN A 84 -6.49 15.89 -4.72
CA ASN A 84 -7.17 16.86 -3.87
C ASN A 84 -7.29 16.32 -2.45
N VAL A 85 -7.39 17.25 -1.51
CA VAL A 85 -7.58 16.96 -0.09
C VAL A 85 -8.73 17.79 0.45
N TRP A 86 -9.49 17.19 1.33
CA TRP A 86 -10.38 17.91 2.23
C TRP A 86 -9.84 17.75 3.64
N VAL A 87 -9.71 18.85 4.38
CA VAL A 87 -9.30 18.85 5.78
C VAL A 87 -10.43 19.46 6.60
N GLY A 88 -11.08 18.62 7.41
CA GLY A 88 -12.09 19.04 8.39
C GLY A 88 -11.39 19.61 9.61
N GLU A 89 -11.33 20.92 9.71
CA GLU A 89 -11.14 21.59 10.98
C GLU A 89 -12.50 21.61 11.66
N ASN A 90 -12.60 21.30 12.94
CA ASN A 90 -13.86 21.28 13.72
C ASN A 90 -14.60 22.64 13.74
N ARG A 91 -14.92 23.18 12.58
CA ARG A 91 -15.65 24.45 12.40
C ARG A 91 -17.09 24.15 12.00
N PRO A 92 -18.07 24.81 12.62
CA PRO A 92 -19.48 24.64 12.27
C PRO A 92 -19.81 25.01 10.82
N ASP A 93 -19.00 25.88 10.20
CA ASP A 93 -19.13 26.34 8.82
C ASP A 93 -18.18 25.62 7.86
N ASP A 94 -17.93 24.35 8.14
CA ASP A 94 -16.94 23.57 7.46
C ASP A 94 -17.20 23.55 5.96
N HIS A 95 -16.34 24.23 5.24
CA HIS A 95 -16.36 24.30 3.79
C HIS A 95 -16.08 22.90 3.26
N ARG A 96 -17.10 22.23 2.76
CA ARG A 96 -16.98 20.90 2.13
C ARG A 96 -16.37 21.03 0.74
N GLU A 97 -15.28 21.79 0.64
CA GLU A 97 -14.60 22.05 -0.61
C GLU A 97 -13.31 21.25 -0.70
N TRP A 98 -13.12 20.63 -1.83
CA TRP A 98 -11.86 20.00 -2.17
C TRP A 98 -10.81 21.07 -2.48
N ARG A 99 -9.63 20.94 -1.89
CA ARG A 99 -8.49 21.82 -2.15
C ARG A 99 -7.39 21.03 -2.86
N PRO A 100 -6.67 21.64 -3.81
CA PRO A 100 -5.50 21.01 -4.40
C PRO A 100 -4.47 20.64 -3.34
N ILE A 101 -3.93 19.41 -3.39
CA ILE A 101 -2.90 19.00 -2.41
C ILE A 101 -1.65 19.89 -2.49
N SER A 102 -1.41 20.56 -3.62
CA SER A 102 -0.29 21.51 -3.77
C SER A 102 -0.34 22.71 -2.81
N GLU A 103 -1.49 23.02 -2.27
CA GLU A 103 -1.61 24.09 -1.27
C GLU A 103 -0.99 23.70 0.09
N PHE A 104 -0.63 22.43 0.25
CA PHE A 104 -0.05 21.86 1.48
C PHE A 104 1.40 21.41 1.29
N ASP A 105 2.06 21.82 0.22
CA ASP A 105 3.43 21.40 -0.09
C ASP A 105 4.46 21.83 0.97
N ASP A 106 4.21 22.90 1.69
CA ASP A 106 5.02 23.37 2.80
C ASP A 106 5.01 22.43 4.03
N MET A 107 4.00 21.57 4.14
CA MET A 107 3.91 20.53 5.17
C MET A 107 4.81 19.31 4.88
N LEU A 108 5.31 19.17 3.66
CA LEU A 108 6.20 18.08 3.30
C LEU A 108 7.59 18.26 3.93
N PRO A 109 8.28 17.17 4.31
CA PRO A 109 9.68 17.22 4.69
C PRO A 109 10.53 17.91 3.62
N GLU A 110 11.57 18.65 4.04
CA GLU A 110 12.38 19.40 3.09
C GLU A 110 13.05 18.53 2.03
N SER A 111 13.48 17.32 2.40
CA SER A 111 14.04 16.35 1.47
C SER A 111 13.06 15.91 0.36
N TRP A 112 11.77 16.09 0.56
CA TRP A 112 10.74 15.79 -0.44
C TRP A 112 10.34 17.02 -1.23
N ARG A 113 10.40 18.20 -0.61
CA ARG A 113 10.16 19.49 -1.31
C ARG A 113 11.30 19.86 -2.25
N ARG A 114 12.51 19.53 -1.83
CA ARG A 114 13.76 19.80 -2.56
C ARG A 114 14.58 18.52 -2.66
N PRO A 115 14.11 17.54 -3.43
CA PRO A 115 14.80 16.27 -3.56
C PRO A 115 16.18 16.48 -4.20
N ALA A 116 17.13 15.62 -3.83
CA ALA A 116 18.44 15.59 -4.48
C ALA A 116 18.28 15.27 -5.98
N GLU A 117 19.24 15.67 -6.79
CA GLU A 117 19.20 15.47 -8.25
C GLU A 117 19.15 13.98 -8.60
N GLU A 118 19.81 13.14 -7.82
CA GLU A 118 19.78 11.69 -7.94
C GLU A 118 18.38 11.13 -7.71
N ALA A 119 17.62 11.69 -6.77
CA ALA A 119 16.24 11.28 -6.52
C ALA A 119 15.34 11.61 -7.72
N LEU A 120 15.55 12.78 -8.37
CA LEU A 120 14.76 13.15 -9.55
C LEU A 120 14.99 12.23 -10.75
N ARG A 121 16.16 11.56 -10.82
CA ARG A 121 16.52 10.61 -11.88
C ARG A 121 16.17 9.16 -11.55
N ALA A 122 15.84 8.86 -10.29
CA ALA A 122 15.53 7.52 -9.85
C ALA A 122 14.13 7.07 -10.32
N GLY A 123 13.93 5.76 -10.39
CA GLY A 123 12.67 5.16 -10.78
C GLY A 123 11.51 5.48 -9.79
N HIS A 124 10.30 5.19 -10.25
CA HIS A 124 9.06 5.36 -9.48
C HIS A 124 8.85 6.80 -8.94
N GLY A 125 9.24 7.81 -9.77
CA GLY A 125 9.11 9.22 -9.38
C GLY A 125 10.04 9.64 -8.24
N GLY A 126 11.19 8.97 -8.10
CA GLY A 126 12.16 9.21 -7.04
C GLY A 126 12.05 8.27 -5.85
N GLY A 127 11.02 7.44 -5.78
CA GLY A 127 10.79 6.52 -4.67
C GLY A 127 11.94 5.57 -4.41
N ASP A 128 12.55 5.03 -5.47
CA ASP A 128 13.66 4.08 -5.38
C ASP A 128 14.89 4.68 -4.69
N TYR A 129 15.16 5.97 -4.91
CA TYR A 129 16.24 6.66 -4.22
C TYR A 129 16.02 6.70 -2.70
N PHE A 130 14.82 7.05 -2.25
CA PHE A 130 14.53 7.16 -0.82
C PHE A 130 14.59 5.80 -0.12
N VAL A 131 14.08 4.75 -0.76
CA VAL A 131 14.15 3.38 -0.21
C VAL A 131 15.59 2.92 -0.07
N ALA A 132 16.40 3.09 -1.13
CA ALA A 132 17.82 2.71 -1.10
C ALA A 132 18.60 3.53 -0.07
N ARG A 133 18.35 4.85 0.01
CA ARG A 133 19.00 5.74 0.98
C ARG A 133 18.68 5.32 2.41
N ASP A 134 17.43 5.02 2.75
CA ASP A 134 17.03 4.60 4.09
C ASP A 134 17.71 3.29 4.48
N PHE A 135 17.81 2.34 3.55
CA PHE A 135 18.50 1.08 3.79
C PHE A 135 20.00 1.27 4.04
N VAL A 136 20.67 2.07 3.19
CA VAL A 136 22.09 2.39 3.36
C VAL A 136 22.34 3.15 4.66
N HIS A 137 21.48 4.11 5.00
CA HIS A 137 21.57 4.85 6.25
C HIS A 137 21.49 3.93 7.46
N ALA A 138 20.53 3.01 7.49
CA ALA A 138 20.39 2.04 8.57
C ALA A 138 21.66 1.17 8.76
N ILE A 139 22.30 0.77 7.65
CA ILE A 139 23.57 0.01 7.71
C ILE A 139 24.70 0.86 8.31
N LEU A 140 24.82 2.12 7.87
CA LEU A 140 25.92 3.00 8.25
C LEU A 140 25.82 3.49 9.70
N THR A 141 24.60 3.70 10.20
CA THR A 141 24.36 4.23 11.55
C THR A 141 24.08 3.15 12.59
N GLY A 142 23.67 1.96 12.15
CA GLY A 142 23.15 0.91 13.02
C GLY A 142 21.72 1.14 13.51
N ASP A 143 21.02 2.16 12.97
CA ASP A 143 19.63 2.43 13.28
C ASP A 143 18.70 1.42 12.62
N SER A 144 17.52 1.24 13.18
CA SER A 144 16.48 0.46 12.51
C SER A 144 15.95 1.21 11.29
N PRO A 145 15.80 0.56 10.13
CA PRO A 145 15.19 1.19 8.96
C PRO A 145 13.73 1.54 9.24
N SER A 146 13.21 2.55 8.55
CA SER A 146 11.80 2.97 8.68
C SER A 146 10.81 1.86 8.29
N ILE A 147 11.23 0.95 7.40
CA ILE A 147 10.54 -0.28 7.04
C ILE A 147 11.41 -1.44 7.46
N ASP A 148 11.17 -1.95 8.67
CA ASP A 148 11.84 -3.14 9.18
C ASP A 148 11.28 -4.43 8.54
N ILE A 149 11.92 -5.56 8.85
CA ILE A 149 11.50 -6.86 8.29
C ILE A 149 10.05 -7.21 8.64
N TYR A 150 9.56 -6.83 9.81
CA TYR A 150 8.19 -7.15 10.21
C TYR A 150 7.17 -6.25 9.50
N ALA A 151 7.47 -4.97 9.29
CA ALA A 151 6.65 -4.08 8.49
C ALA A 151 6.57 -4.57 7.02
N ALA A 152 7.70 -5.00 6.46
CA ALA A 152 7.75 -5.57 5.11
C ALA A 152 6.92 -6.86 5.00
N LEU A 153 7.02 -7.75 5.98
CA LEU A 153 6.23 -8.99 6.04
C LEU A 153 4.74 -8.72 6.21
N ASP A 154 4.35 -7.77 7.06
CA ASP A 154 2.94 -7.39 7.24
C ASP A 154 2.29 -6.95 5.91
N TRP A 155 3.05 -6.26 5.06
CA TRP A 155 2.53 -5.78 3.77
C TRP A 155 2.53 -6.87 2.70
N THR A 156 3.59 -7.68 2.65
CA THR A 156 3.75 -8.76 1.66
C THR A 156 2.78 -9.90 1.91
N ALA A 157 2.61 -10.31 3.17
CA ALA A 157 1.77 -11.44 3.53
C ALA A 157 0.30 -11.26 3.13
N ALA A 158 -0.21 -10.03 3.20
CA ALA A 158 -1.57 -9.75 2.76
C ALA A 158 -1.78 -10.08 1.27
N GLY A 159 -0.80 -9.74 0.42
CA GLY A 159 -0.81 -10.10 -1.00
C GLY A 159 -0.77 -11.62 -1.23
N LEU A 160 0.08 -12.33 -0.51
CA LEU A 160 0.17 -13.80 -0.61
C LEU A 160 -1.14 -14.47 -0.14
N CYS A 161 -1.70 -14.02 0.97
CA CYS A 161 -2.98 -14.51 1.47
C CYS A 161 -4.14 -14.21 0.50
N SER A 162 -4.05 -13.16 -0.31
CA SER A 162 -5.07 -12.86 -1.32
C SER A 162 -5.16 -13.92 -2.40
N GLN A 163 -4.03 -14.52 -2.81
CA GLN A 163 -4.01 -15.64 -3.76
C GLN A 163 -4.71 -16.87 -3.18
N VAL A 164 -4.46 -17.17 -1.89
CA VAL A 164 -5.16 -18.26 -1.20
C VAL A 164 -6.66 -18.00 -1.15
N SER A 165 -7.09 -16.76 -0.91
CA SER A 165 -8.51 -16.38 -0.92
C SER A 165 -9.14 -16.64 -2.29
N ILE A 166 -8.49 -16.19 -3.38
CA ILE A 166 -8.98 -16.41 -4.76
C ILE A 166 -9.10 -17.92 -5.04
N ALA A 167 -8.06 -18.69 -4.75
CA ALA A 167 -8.03 -20.14 -5.00
C ALA A 167 -9.14 -20.92 -4.24
N ASN A 168 -9.66 -20.35 -3.16
CA ASN A 168 -10.72 -20.92 -2.35
C ASN A 168 -12.08 -20.21 -2.51
N GLY A 169 -12.30 -19.53 -3.64
CA GLY A 169 -13.59 -18.92 -3.97
C GLY A 169 -13.90 -17.62 -3.21
N GLY A 170 -12.86 -16.89 -2.78
CA GLY A 170 -13.04 -15.59 -2.12
C GLY A 170 -13.35 -15.67 -0.63
N VAL A 171 -12.97 -16.75 0.03
CA VAL A 171 -13.15 -16.86 1.49
C VAL A 171 -12.17 -15.99 2.27
N PRO A 172 -12.52 -15.54 3.49
CA PRO A 172 -11.60 -14.80 4.35
C PRO A 172 -10.38 -15.65 4.74
N ILE A 173 -9.19 -15.11 4.55
CA ILE A 173 -7.92 -15.72 4.94
C ILE A 173 -7.28 -14.86 6.02
N ARG A 174 -6.90 -15.48 7.14
CA ARG A 174 -6.16 -14.83 8.21
C ARG A 174 -4.73 -14.57 7.77
N VAL A 175 -4.24 -13.34 8.01
CA VAL A 175 -2.85 -12.96 7.77
C VAL A 175 -2.04 -13.27 9.04
N PRO A 176 -0.94 -14.05 8.96
CA PRO A 176 -0.09 -14.36 10.10
C PRO A 176 0.58 -13.13 10.70
N ASP A 177 0.79 -13.12 12.01
CA ASP A 177 1.69 -12.19 12.66
C ASP A 177 3.08 -12.82 12.79
N PHE A 178 4.00 -12.38 11.97
CA PHE A 178 5.38 -12.93 11.96
C PHE A 178 6.19 -12.54 13.20
N ARG A 179 5.70 -11.64 14.05
CA ARG A 179 6.29 -11.35 15.37
C ARG A 179 6.01 -12.47 16.36
N ASP A 180 4.91 -13.20 16.15
CA ASP A 180 4.57 -14.38 16.93
C ASP A 180 5.20 -15.63 16.31
N PRO A 181 6.19 -16.27 16.95
CA PRO A 181 6.82 -17.49 16.43
C PRO A 181 5.83 -18.63 16.16
N ALA A 182 4.74 -18.70 16.92
CA ALA A 182 3.72 -19.75 16.74
C ALA A 182 2.89 -19.58 15.44
N GLN A 183 2.91 -18.40 14.84
CA GLN A 183 2.19 -18.10 13.59
C GLN A 183 3.10 -18.13 12.37
N ARG A 184 4.40 -18.36 12.56
CA ARG A 184 5.34 -18.51 11.43
C ARG A 184 5.11 -19.86 10.77
N PRO A 185 4.79 -19.91 9.47
CA PRO A 185 4.68 -21.20 8.77
C PRO A 185 6.07 -21.87 8.74
N ILE A 186 6.13 -23.12 9.18
CA ILE A 186 7.32 -23.94 9.02
C ILE A 186 7.25 -24.50 7.60
N LEU A 187 7.88 -23.82 6.65
CA LEU A 187 7.92 -24.21 5.22
C LEU A 187 9.05 -25.20 4.89
N LEU A 188 9.59 -25.91 5.87
CA LEU A 188 10.74 -26.79 5.64
C LEU A 188 10.44 -28.03 4.78
N ASP A 189 9.16 -28.40 4.58
CA ASP A 189 8.76 -29.61 3.85
C ASP A 189 7.65 -29.36 2.78
N ALA A 190 7.35 -28.13 2.41
CA ALA A 190 6.43 -27.90 1.31
C ALA A 190 7.14 -28.18 -0.02
N PRO A 191 6.59 -29.06 -0.89
CA PRO A 191 7.17 -29.24 -2.22
C PRO A 191 7.17 -27.89 -2.94
N MET A 192 8.32 -27.53 -3.53
CA MET A 192 8.40 -26.39 -4.43
C MET A 192 7.39 -26.62 -5.54
N VAL A 193 6.36 -25.77 -5.59
CA VAL A 193 5.45 -25.77 -6.73
C VAL A 193 6.23 -25.17 -7.88
N ASP A 194 6.50 -25.95 -8.90
CA ASP A 194 7.06 -25.47 -10.16
C ASP A 194 6.09 -24.42 -10.72
N VAL A 195 6.57 -23.19 -10.84
CA VAL A 195 5.83 -22.03 -11.35
C VAL A 195 5.96 -21.98 -12.86
#